data_c73f1cae34f01a36fdfe99990b046350
#
_entry.id   c73f1cae34f01a36fdfe99990b046350
#
_cell.length_a   1.000
_cell.length_b   1.000
_cell.length_c   1.000
_cell.angle_alpha   90.00
_cell.angle_beta   90.00
_cell.angle_gamma   90.00
#
_symmetry.space_group_name_H-M   'P 1'
#
loop_
_entity.id
_entity.type
_entity.pdbx_description
1 polymer ?
#
loop_
_entity_poly.entity_id
_entity_poly.type
_entity_poly.pdbx_seq_one_letter_code
_entity_poly.pdbx_strand_id
1 'polypeptide(L)'
;MNRLVFAAALLGFLGVALGAFGAHTLDAQLTEEARGWWDTATLYVLPHAAAALAAGLSGRGGRTALGGWLFLTGAVIFAGSLYAMALGAPRWFGAITPFGGLSLLAGWLTLALSALRKD
;
A
#
# COMPACT_ATOMS: atom_id res chain seq x y z
N MET A 1 -18.56 11.73 7.18
CA MET A 1 -17.65 10.57 7.28
C MET A 1 -16.52 10.72 6.29
N ASN A 2 -15.28 10.57 6.73
CA ASN A 2 -14.12 10.64 5.83
C ASN A 2 -13.68 9.23 5.45
N ARG A 3 -14.15 8.76 4.30
CA ARG A 3 -13.89 7.38 3.84
C ARG A 3 -12.41 7.14 3.53
N LEU A 4 -11.73 8.15 3.00
CA LEU A 4 -10.30 8.02 2.69
C LEU A 4 -9.48 7.86 3.98
N VAL A 5 -9.76 8.66 5.00
CA VAL A 5 -9.09 8.54 6.30
C VAL A 5 -9.36 7.16 6.91
N PHE A 6 -10.61 6.71 6.88
CA PHE A 6 -10.95 5.38 7.41
C PHE A 6 -10.17 4.28 6.70
N ALA A 7 -10.19 4.29 5.38
CA ALA A 7 -9.50 3.25 4.60
C ALA A 7 -7.98 3.30 4.79
N ALA A 8 -7.41 4.50 4.84
CA ALA A 8 -5.97 4.66 5.06
C ALA A 8 -5.55 4.17 6.44
N ALA A 9 -6.33 4.53 7.47
CA ALA A 9 -6.06 4.09 8.84
C ALA A 9 -6.19 2.57 8.97
N LEU A 10 -7.20 1.97 8.33
CA LEU A 10 -7.37 0.52 8.32
C LEU A 10 -6.19 -0.17 7.63
N LEU A 11 -5.74 0.36 6.50
CA LEU A 11 -4.58 -0.19 5.79
C LEU A 11 -3.32 -0.08 6.64
N GLY A 12 -3.14 1.03 7.34
CA GLY A 12 -2.01 1.20 8.27
C GLY A 12 -2.06 0.19 9.41
N PHE A 13 -3.24 -0.03 10.00
CA PHE A 13 -3.44 -1.06 11.02
C PHE A 13 -3.04 -2.44 10.50
N LEU A 14 -3.55 -2.82 9.32
CA LEU A 14 -3.23 -4.11 8.73
C LEU A 14 -1.75 -4.22 8.38
N GLY A 15 -1.13 -3.15 7.88
CA GLY A 15 0.29 -3.15 7.56
C GLY A 15 1.16 -3.37 8.78
N VAL A 16 0.85 -2.72 9.89
CA VAL A 16 1.58 -2.95 11.16
C VAL A 16 1.37 -4.38 11.65
N ALA A 17 0.12 -4.86 11.63
CA ALA A 17 -0.19 -6.21 12.07
C ALA A 17 0.53 -7.27 11.23
N LEU A 18 0.52 -7.13 9.90
CA LEU A 18 1.18 -8.07 9.01
C LEU A 18 2.71 -7.98 9.12
N GLY A 19 3.25 -6.78 9.27
CA GLY A 19 4.68 -6.61 9.51
C GLY A 19 5.13 -7.28 10.78
N ALA A 20 4.43 -7.06 11.88
CA ALA A 20 4.73 -7.69 13.16
C ALA A 20 4.55 -9.20 13.11
N PHE A 21 3.47 -9.67 12.47
CA PHE A 21 3.20 -11.11 12.32
C PHE A 21 4.30 -11.80 11.53
N GLY A 22 4.75 -11.20 10.42
CA GLY A 22 5.84 -11.72 9.62
C GLY A 22 7.16 -11.78 10.38
N ALA A 23 7.47 -10.74 11.17
CA ALA A 23 8.73 -10.66 11.90
C ALA A 23 8.79 -11.64 13.08
N HIS A 24 7.67 -11.91 13.74
CA HIS A 24 7.66 -12.68 15.00
C HIS A 24 7.10 -14.09 14.85
N THR A 25 6.05 -14.29 14.07
CA THR A 25 5.35 -15.57 13.99
C THR A 25 5.73 -16.36 12.75
N LEU A 26 5.81 -15.72 11.59
CA LEU A 26 6.06 -16.39 10.32
C LEU A 26 7.53 -16.50 9.97
N ASP A 27 8.42 -15.76 10.63
CA ASP A 27 9.81 -15.66 10.20
C ASP A 27 10.49 -17.03 10.02
N ALA A 28 10.27 -17.95 10.96
CA ALA A 28 10.85 -19.29 10.90
C ALA A 28 10.17 -20.20 9.87
N GLN A 29 8.97 -19.86 9.40
CA GLN A 29 8.16 -20.67 8.50
C GLN A 29 8.30 -20.27 7.04
N LEU A 30 8.70 -19.03 6.78
CA LEU A 30 8.86 -18.53 5.42
C LEU A 30 10.26 -18.88 4.89
N THR A 31 10.33 -19.23 3.61
CA THR A 31 11.62 -19.32 2.92
C THR A 31 12.27 -17.94 2.87
N GLU A 32 13.57 -17.88 2.58
CA GLU A 32 14.27 -16.61 2.42
C GLU A 32 13.62 -15.75 1.33
N GLU A 33 13.25 -16.36 0.21
CA GLU A 33 12.57 -15.67 -0.88
C GLU A 33 11.22 -15.11 -0.43
N ALA A 34 10.41 -15.91 0.26
CA ALA A 34 9.10 -15.50 0.75
C ALA A 34 9.20 -14.38 1.78
N ARG A 35 10.22 -14.41 2.64
CA ARG A 35 10.48 -13.30 3.58
C ARG A 35 10.78 -12.01 2.84
N GLY A 36 11.54 -12.09 1.76
CA GLY A 36 11.82 -10.93 0.91
C GLY A 36 10.54 -10.32 0.36
N TRP A 37 9.62 -11.15 -0.14
CA TRP A 37 8.32 -10.67 -0.63
C TRP A 37 7.49 -10.03 0.49
N TRP A 38 7.45 -10.67 1.65
CA TRP A 38 6.71 -10.17 2.81
C TRP A 38 7.23 -8.82 3.27
N ASP A 39 8.54 -8.72 3.41
CA ASP A 39 9.19 -7.48 3.86
C ASP A 39 9.00 -6.35 2.85
N THR A 40 9.11 -6.65 1.56
CA THR A 40 8.86 -5.67 0.50
C THR A 40 7.41 -5.18 0.53
N ALA A 41 6.45 -6.11 0.70
CA ALA A 41 5.04 -5.74 0.82
C ALA A 41 4.82 -4.75 1.96
N THR A 42 5.32 -5.05 3.14
CA THR A 42 5.18 -4.19 4.32
C THR A 42 5.88 -2.85 4.14
N LEU A 43 7.07 -2.85 3.52
CA LEU A 43 7.82 -1.63 3.23
C LEU A 43 7.01 -0.65 2.38
N TYR A 44 6.22 -1.15 1.45
CA TYR A 44 5.42 -0.29 0.57
C TYR A 44 4.05 0.06 1.16
N VAL A 45 3.43 -0.83 1.93
CA VAL A 45 2.13 -0.56 2.56
C VAL A 45 2.21 0.61 3.55
N LEU A 46 3.19 0.58 4.44
CA LEU A 46 3.20 1.53 5.57
C LEU A 46 3.36 2.98 5.12
N PRO A 47 4.35 3.35 4.27
CA PRO A 47 4.46 4.74 3.85
C PRO A 47 3.28 5.20 2.98
N HIS A 48 2.69 4.31 2.19
CA HIS A 48 1.57 4.71 1.33
C HIS A 48 0.25 4.82 2.10
N ALA A 49 0.06 4.00 3.15
CA ALA A 49 -1.06 4.20 4.07
C ALA A 49 -0.94 5.57 4.78
N ALA A 50 0.27 5.93 5.21
CA ALA A 50 0.52 7.22 5.83
C ALA A 50 0.29 8.39 4.85
N ALA A 51 0.75 8.24 3.60
CA ALA A 51 0.55 9.26 2.58
C ALA A 51 -0.93 9.44 2.23
N ALA A 52 -1.67 8.33 2.14
CA ALA A 52 -3.12 8.37 1.90
C ALA A 52 -3.85 9.02 3.08
N LEU A 53 -3.41 8.73 4.30
CA LEU A 53 -3.97 9.36 5.51
C LEU A 53 -3.76 10.87 5.46
N ALA A 54 -2.56 11.32 5.11
CA ALA A 54 -2.25 12.74 4.99
C ALA A 54 -3.16 13.41 3.96
N ALA A 55 -3.36 12.77 2.79
CA ALA A 55 -4.26 13.28 1.78
C ALA A 55 -5.70 13.41 2.30
N GLY A 56 -6.18 12.40 3.02
CA GLY A 56 -7.52 12.40 3.59
C GLY A 56 -7.71 13.45 4.68
N LEU A 57 -6.72 13.60 5.57
CA LEU A 57 -6.78 14.57 6.66
C LEU A 57 -6.67 16.01 6.16
N SER A 58 -6.11 16.23 4.96
CA SER A 58 -6.02 17.57 4.36
C SER A 58 -7.40 18.17 4.08
N GLY A 59 -8.41 17.35 3.87
CA GLY A 59 -9.76 17.78 3.53
C GLY A 59 -9.87 18.42 2.14
N ARG A 60 -8.83 18.36 1.32
CA ARG A 60 -8.78 19.14 0.06
C ARG A 60 -9.65 18.59 -1.05
N GLY A 61 -9.92 17.29 -1.10
CA GLY A 61 -10.66 16.71 -2.21
C GLY A 61 -9.88 16.71 -3.53
N GLY A 62 -10.59 16.66 -4.66
CA GLY A 62 -10.00 16.76 -6.00
C GLY A 62 -8.82 15.81 -6.23
N ARG A 63 -7.74 16.34 -6.79
CA ARG A 63 -6.53 15.57 -7.08
C ARG A 63 -5.86 15.04 -5.84
N THR A 64 -5.92 15.77 -4.73
CA THR A 64 -5.34 15.32 -3.47
C THR A 64 -6.02 14.04 -3.00
N ALA A 65 -7.34 14.01 -3.00
CA ALA A 65 -8.10 12.81 -2.64
C ALA A 65 -7.86 11.67 -3.64
N LEU A 66 -7.82 11.97 -4.93
CA LEU A 66 -7.51 10.97 -5.96
C LEU A 66 -6.14 10.33 -5.71
N GLY A 67 -5.13 11.13 -5.42
CA GLY A 67 -3.80 10.62 -5.06
C GLY A 67 -3.86 9.66 -3.89
N GLY A 68 -4.61 10.01 -2.86
CA GLY A 68 -4.82 9.14 -1.69
C GLY A 68 -5.46 7.80 -2.06
N TRP A 69 -6.49 7.81 -2.88
CA TRP A 69 -7.14 6.57 -3.34
C TRP A 69 -6.23 5.73 -4.24
N LEU A 70 -5.40 6.36 -5.06
CA LEU A 70 -4.41 5.66 -5.87
C LEU A 70 -3.35 4.99 -4.99
N PHE A 71 -2.93 5.62 -3.90
CA PHE A 71 -2.04 4.99 -2.93
C PHE A 71 -2.68 3.76 -2.30
N LEU A 72 -3.93 3.86 -1.86
CA LEU A 72 -4.61 2.73 -1.22
C LEU A 72 -4.80 1.57 -2.20
N THR A 73 -5.30 1.87 -3.39
CA THR A 73 -5.51 0.84 -4.43
C THR A 73 -4.19 0.19 -4.80
N GLY A 74 -3.16 1.00 -5.04
CA GLY A 74 -1.84 0.50 -5.41
C GLY A 74 -1.20 -0.32 -4.32
N ALA A 75 -1.30 0.12 -3.07
CA ALA A 75 -0.72 -0.62 -1.94
C ALA A 75 -1.40 -1.96 -1.74
N VAL A 76 -2.73 -2.01 -1.86
CA VAL A 76 -3.47 -3.28 -1.74
C VAL A 76 -3.09 -4.26 -2.84
N ILE A 77 -3.02 -3.80 -4.09
CA ILE A 77 -2.66 -4.67 -5.22
C ILE A 77 -1.20 -5.10 -5.10
N PHE A 78 -0.28 -4.17 -4.87
CA PHE A 78 1.14 -4.43 -4.78
C PHE A 78 1.46 -5.38 -3.62
N ALA A 79 1.08 -4.98 -2.42
CA ALA A 79 1.38 -5.74 -1.22
C ALA A 79 0.56 -7.03 -1.14
N GLY A 80 -0.72 -6.98 -1.54
CA GLY A 80 -1.58 -8.14 -1.53
C GLY A 80 -1.04 -9.28 -2.38
N SER A 81 -0.54 -8.98 -3.58
CA SER A 81 0.06 -10.00 -4.46
C SER A 81 1.33 -10.59 -3.85
N LEU A 82 2.17 -9.77 -3.22
CA LEU A 82 3.41 -10.24 -2.59
C LEU A 82 3.15 -11.04 -1.32
N TYR A 83 2.23 -10.60 -0.46
CA TYR A 83 1.84 -11.38 0.72
C TYR A 83 1.25 -12.72 0.31
N ALA A 84 0.40 -12.73 -0.72
CA ALA A 84 -0.20 -13.96 -1.21
C ALA A 84 0.85 -14.94 -1.71
N MET A 85 1.83 -14.48 -2.49
CA MET A 85 2.94 -15.34 -2.96
C MET A 85 3.77 -15.87 -1.79
N ALA A 86 4.03 -15.04 -0.79
CA ALA A 86 4.78 -15.47 0.40
C ALA A 86 4.07 -16.59 1.14
N LEU A 87 2.74 -16.61 1.11
CA LEU A 87 1.92 -17.64 1.74
C LEU A 87 1.60 -18.83 0.83
N GLY A 88 2.18 -18.89 -0.35
CA GLY A 88 2.07 -20.04 -1.24
C GLY A 88 1.24 -19.85 -2.51
N ALA A 89 0.77 -18.64 -2.80
CA ALA A 89 0.07 -18.39 -4.06
C ALA A 89 1.01 -18.58 -5.25
N PRO A 90 0.47 -18.91 -6.44
CA PRO A 90 1.30 -19.13 -7.62
C PRO A 90 2.14 -17.92 -7.99
N ARG A 91 3.31 -18.16 -8.57
CA ARG A 91 4.25 -17.09 -8.96
C ARG A 91 3.68 -16.11 -9.98
N TRP A 92 2.64 -16.48 -10.74
CA TRP A 92 2.02 -15.53 -11.67
C TRP A 92 1.37 -14.33 -10.97
N PHE A 93 1.12 -14.42 -9.65
CA PHE A 93 0.71 -13.25 -8.86
C PHE A 93 1.74 -12.12 -8.95
N GLY A 94 3.00 -12.44 -9.21
CA GLY A 94 4.04 -11.45 -9.47
C GLY A 94 3.80 -10.58 -10.70
N ALA A 95 2.95 -11.04 -11.63
CA ALA A 95 2.53 -10.23 -12.77
C ALA A 95 1.48 -9.18 -12.39
N ILE A 96 0.79 -9.36 -11.26
CA ILE A 96 -0.18 -8.40 -10.72
C ILE A 96 0.55 -7.26 -10.01
N THR A 97 1.64 -7.55 -9.34
CA THR A 97 2.38 -6.60 -8.51
C THR A 97 2.75 -5.30 -9.25
N PRO A 98 3.25 -5.31 -10.50
CA PRO A 98 3.58 -4.07 -11.22
C PRO A 98 2.38 -3.14 -11.43
N PHE A 99 1.16 -3.67 -11.57
CA PHE A 99 -0.03 -2.82 -11.69
C PHE A 99 -0.27 -2.02 -10.42
N GLY A 100 -0.03 -2.63 -9.26
CA GLY A 100 -0.05 -1.92 -7.99
C GLY A 100 1.01 -0.85 -7.95
N GLY A 101 2.24 -1.17 -8.37
CA GLY A 101 3.33 -0.21 -8.45
C GLY A 101 3.02 0.99 -9.34
N LEU A 102 2.40 0.75 -10.49
CA LEU A 102 1.96 1.84 -11.38
C LEU A 102 0.93 2.75 -10.71
N SER A 103 -0.01 2.18 -9.97
CA SER A 103 -0.99 2.96 -9.21
C SER A 103 -0.32 3.82 -8.15
N LEU A 104 0.70 3.29 -7.46
CA LEU A 104 1.47 4.06 -6.47
C LEU A 104 2.20 5.23 -7.13
N LEU A 105 2.85 4.98 -8.26
CA LEU A 105 3.51 6.05 -9.04
C LEU A 105 2.51 7.11 -9.48
N ALA A 106 1.35 6.68 -9.99
CA ALA A 106 0.29 7.59 -10.40
C ALA A 106 -0.21 8.43 -9.22
N GLY A 107 -0.29 7.84 -8.03
CA GLY A 107 -0.68 8.55 -6.81
C GLY A 107 0.30 9.67 -6.47
N TRP A 108 1.59 9.39 -6.50
CA TRP A 108 2.61 10.40 -6.23
C TRP A 108 2.60 11.52 -7.27
N LEU A 109 2.48 11.15 -8.54
CA LEU A 109 2.42 12.16 -9.60
C LEU A 109 1.16 13.02 -9.47
N THR A 110 0.02 12.41 -9.20
CA THR A 110 -1.24 13.13 -9.01
C THR A 110 -1.14 14.10 -7.83
N LEU A 111 -0.54 13.66 -6.73
CA LEU A 111 -0.34 14.52 -5.57
C LEU A 111 0.61 15.68 -5.87
N ALA A 112 1.70 15.41 -6.61
CA ALA A 112 2.61 16.48 -7.05
C ALA A 112 1.89 17.51 -7.91
N LEU A 113 1.05 17.05 -8.84
CA LEU A 113 0.30 17.95 -9.71
C LEU A 113 -0.78 18.72 -8.92
N SER A 114 -1.30 18.16 -7.84
CA SER A 114 -2.26 18.88 -7.00
C SER A 114 -1.64 20.11 -6.33
N ALA A 115 -0.34 20.09 -6.10
CA ALA A 115 0.38 21.23 -5.51
C ALA A 115 0.54 22.41 -6.49
N LEU A 116 0.41 22.16 -7.78
CA LEU A 116 0.55 23.19 -8.82
C LEU A 116 -0.76 23.91 -9.11
N ARG A 117 -1.86 23.41 -8.61
CA ARG A 117 -3.21 23.96 -8.83
C ARG A 117 -3.97 24.01 -7.51
N LYS A 118 -4.89 24.94 -7.43
CA LYS A 118 -5.87 24.93 -6.33
C LYS A 118 -6.88 23.84 -6.58
N ASP A 119 -7.01 22.94 -5.66
CA ASP A 119 -8.03 21.89 -5.68
C ASP A 119 -9.38 22.40 -5.19
#